data_21a039615b5712874fe7184f0922b9e5
#
_entry.id   21a039615b5712874fe7184f0922b9e5
#
_cell.length_a   1.000
_cell.length_b   1.000
_cell.length_c   1.000
_cell.angle_alpha   90.00
_cell.angle_beta   90.00
_cell.angle_gamma   90.00
#
_symmetry.space_group_name_H-M   'P 1'
#
loop_
_entity.id
_entity.type
_entity.pdbx_description
1 polymer ?
#
loop_
_entity_poly.entity_id
_entity_poly.type
_entity_poly.pdbx_seq_one_letter_code
_entity_poly.pdbx_strand_id
1 'polypeptide(L)'
;MKIVITNGDTCVEYEPLHEERILYSGLRNGHDLGYECATGTCGTCVAKRVSGTAEWLWTDAPNKKLLESEDKILMCQCVARSDLTLKINQKTIEKKSTDSTPIPNWFVGKVTRSEEIAPDVKSLTIQLPSPIKFLAGQFVVLEFSQTPGFRAWSMTNYEPGTTSLDFVIKRKPSGKLSEILFDGEDLSSKKINIFGPLGKAYYETHNPNDLICIAGGTGVAGMLSILKSFVANNENSGKNAQLFFGVRKNQDLFFGNELHNLVAQGKGAINVYVAISDDDVDKNLKEKFPLLSFEKGLVHEVALQKLKNSELLSSVAYLAGPPPLVNACIKMFLLEFKFKSNRIFFDKFS
;
A
#
# COMPACT_ATOMS: atom_id res chain seq x y z
N MET A 1 -1.62 -0.67 31.79
CA MET A 1 -1.45 0.64 31.14
C MET A 1 -2.52 0.76 30.08
N LYS A 2 -3.24 1.86 30.08
CA LYS A 2 -4.46 2.07 29.32
C LYS A 2 -4.29 3.26 28.37
N ILE A 3 -4.74 3.12 27.14
CA ILE A 3 -4.77 4.21 26.16
C ILE A 3 -6.22 4.57 25.87
N VAL A 4 -6.55 5.86 25.99
CA VAL A 4 -7.86 6.42 25.63
C VAL A 4 -7.68 7.33 24.42
N ILE A 5 -8.42 7.07 23.35
CA ILE A 5 -8.47 7.95 22.17
C ILE A 5 -9.85 8.59 22.10
N THR A 6 -9.90 9.91 22.00
CA THR A 6 -11.17 10.65 21.85
C THR A 6 -11.12 11.63 20.69
N ASN A 7 -12.27 11.88 20.07
CA ASN A 7 -12.47 12.99 19.11
C ASN A 7 -13.26 14.16 19.72
N GLY A 8 -13.63 14.04 20.98
CA GLY A 8 -14.48 14.99 21.71
C GLY A 8 -15.91 14.46 21.92
N ASP A 9 -16.47 13.73 20.98
CA ASP A 9 -17.84 13.19 21.04
C ASP A 9 -17.87 11.71 21.43
N THR A 10 -16.88 10.96 20.94
CA THR A 10 -16.72 9.52 21.20
C THR A 10 -15.34 9.24 21.79
N CYS A 11 -15.22 8.16 22.54
CA CYS A 11 -13.94 7.67 23.00
C CYS A 11 -13.85 6.16 22.87
N VAL A 12 -12.66 5.67 22.65
CA VAL A 12 -12.30 4.25 22.67
C VAL A 12 -11.11 4.03 23.59
N GLU A 13 -11.04 2.84 24.12
CA GLU A 13 -10.10 2.47 25.16
C GLU A 13 -9.53 1.08 24.86
N TYR A 14 -8.21 0.95 25.01
CA TYR A 14 -7.51 -0.31 24.79
C TYR A 14 -6.18 -0.37 25.54
N GLU A 15 -5.63 -1.59 25.64
CA GLU A 15 -4.33 -1.85 26.26
C GLU A 15 -3.30 -2.26 25.19
N PRO A 16 -2.14 -1.58 25.16
CA PRO A 16 -1.04 -1.96 24.28
C PRO A 16 -0.32 -3.22 24.80
N LEU A 17 0.29 -3.97 23.89
CA LEU A 17 1.33 -4.91 24.24
C LEU A 17 2.60 -4.16 24.67
N HIS A 18 3.56 -4.89 25.25
CA HIS A 18 4.85 -4.30 25.61
C HIS A 18 5.55 -3.69 24.36
N GLU A 19 5.98 -2.43 24.45
CA GLU A 19 6.64 -1.68 23.37
C GLU A 19 5.80 -1.54 22.08
N GLU A 20 4.49 -1.77 22.15
CA GLU A 20 3.62 -1.64 21.00
C GLU A 20 3.29 -0.17 20.73
N ARG A 21 3.41 0.24 19.46
CA ARG A 21 3.07 1.60 19.03
C ARG A 21 1.58 1.87 19.22
N ILE A 22 1.26 3.08 19.63
CA ILE A 22 -0.12 3.51 19.97
C ILE A 22 -1.09 3.22 18.82
N LEU A 23 -0.72 3.56 17.57
CA LEU A 23 -1.55 3.30 16.39
C LEU A 23 -1.79 1.80 16.19
N TYR A 24 -0.71 1.00 16.26
CA TYR A 24 -0.81 -0.44 15.98
C TYR A 24 -1.67 -1.15 17.04
N SER A 25 -1.50 -0.76 18.28
CA SER A 25 -2.34 -1.28 19.39
C SER A 25 -3.83 -0.98 19.16
N GLY A 26 -4.17 0.26 18.78
CA GLY A 26 -5.56 0.62 18.49
C GLY A 26 -6.14 -0.16 17.32
N LEU A 27 -5.38 -0.29 16.21
CA LEU A 27 -5.80 -1.05 15.04
C LEU A 27 -5.96 -2.55 15.34
N ARG A 28 -5.05 -3.14 16.14
CA ARG A 28 -5.14 -4.55 16.60
C ARG A 28 -6.36 -4.80 17.48
N ASN A 29 -6.78 -3.81 18.25
CA ASN A 29 -8.01 -3.87 19.03
C ASN A 29 -9.29 -3.56 18.22
N GLY A 30 -9.15 -3.44 16.89
CA GLY A 30 -10.26 -3.27 15.94
C GLY A 30 -10.78 -1.84 15.83
N HIS A 31 -10.08 -0.83 16.37
CA HIS A 31 -10.51 0.56 16.23
C HIS A 31 -10.08 1.15 14.89
N ASP A 32 -10.99 1.81 14.17
CA ASP A 32 -10.65 2.51 12.92
C ASP A 32 -10.02 3.88 13.22
N LEU A 33 -8.72 3.87 13.47
CA LEU A 33 -7.93 5.07 13.65
C LEU A 33 -7.39 5.58 12.31
N GLY A 34 -7.30 6.91 12.16
CA GLY A 34 -6.81 7.55 10.95
C GLY A 34 -5.31 7.32 10.71
N TYR A 35 -4.97 6.75 9.57
CA TYR A 35 -3.59 6.60 9.07
C TYR A 35 -3.58 6.45 7.55
N GLU A 36 -2.42 6.69 6.95
CA GLU A 36 -2.10 6.29 5.56
C GLU A 36 -0.85 5.41 5.55
N CYS A 37 0.35 5.95 5.77
CA CYS A 37 1.61 5.20 5.68
C CYS A 37 1.90 4.28 6.88
N ALA A 38 1.38 4.59 8.06
CA ALA A 38 1.67 3.93 9.35
C ALA A 38 3.16 3.93 9.76
N THR A 39 4.05 4.65 9.06
CA THR A 39 5.52 4.63 9.21
C THR A 39 6.15 5.99 9.55
N GLY A 40 5.36 7.03 9.84
CA GLY A 40 5.87 8.34 10.30
C GLY A 40 6.14 9.37 9.20
N THR A 41 5.76 9.09 7.95
CA THR A 41 6.07 9.96 6.79
C THR A 41 4.90 10.85 6.34
N CYS A 42 3.63 10.46 6.54
CA CYS A 42 2.47 11.19 5.98
C CYS A 42 1.81 12.17 6.96
N GLY A 43 1.93 11.96 8.28
CA GLY A 43 1.31 12.82 9.29
C GLY A 43 -0.17 12.52 9.61
N THR A 44 -0.84 11.63 8.86
CA THR A 44 -2.29 11.37 9.03
C THR A 44 -2.65 10.83 10.43
N CYS A 45 -1.72 10.14 11.12
CA CYS A 45 -1.92 9.60 12.46
C CYS A 45 -1.56 10.58 13.59
N VAL A 46 -1.58 11.88 13.34
CA VAL A 46 -1.34 12.90 14.38
C VAL A 46 -2.44 12.86 15.42
N ALA A 47 -2.03 12.90 16.70
CA ALA A 47 -2.93 13.04 17.85
C ALA A 47 -2.37 14.10 18.81
N LYS A 48 -3.26 14.80 19.52
CA LYS A 48 -2.90 15.72 20.61
C LYS A 48 -2.92 14.96 21.94
N ARG A 49 -1.83 14.99 22.68
CA ARG A 49 -1.75 14.43 24.03
C ARG A 49 -2.50 15.34 25.02
N VAL A 50 -3.48 14.76 25.69
CA VAL A 50 -4.30 15.42 26.72
C VAL A 50 -3.72 15.15 28.11
N SER A 51 -3.34 13.89 28.37
CA SER A 51 -2.72 13.48 29.64
C SER A 51 -1.82 12.27 29.44
N GLY A 52 -0.96 11.98 30.41
CA GLY A 52 -0.03 10.86 30.39
C GLY A 52 1.26 11.16 29.60
N THR A 53 2.10 10.14 29.44
CA THR A 53 3.42 10.23 28.80
C THR A 53 3.52 9.26 27.63
N ALA A 54 4.14 9.73 26.55
CA ALA A 54 4.45 8.93 25.37
C ALA A 54 5.92 9.15 24.98
N GLU A 55 6.57 8.09 24.54
CA GLU A 55 7.97 8.12 24.08
C GLU A 55 8.04 7.90 22.58
N TRP A 56 8.91 8.66 21.92
CA TRP A 56 9.20 8.53 20.49
C TRP A 56 10.21 7.41 20.23
N LEU A 57 9.84 6.46 19.39
CA LEU A 57 10.73 5.40 18.92
C LEU A 57 11.63 5.86 17.78
N TRP A 58 11.16 6.82 16.98
CA TRP A 58 11.94 7.43 15.90
C TRP A 58 11.88 8.96 16.02
N THR A 59 12.92 9.53 16.62
CA THR A 59 13.02 10.96 16.90
C THR A 59 13.15 11.82 15.65
N ASP A 60 13.69 11.24 14.56
CA ASP A 60 13.91 11.90 13.27
C ASP A 60 12.83 11.57 12.23
N ALA A 61 11.67 11.09 12.65
CA ALA A 61 10.55 10.83 11.74
C ALA A 61 10.24 12.08 10.91
N PRO A 62 10.15 11.96 9.56
CA PRO A 62 10.03 13.13 8.68
C PRO A 62 8.91 14.09 9.06
N ASN A 63 7.76 13.53 9.42
CA ASN A 63 6.59 14.35 9.77
C ASN A 63 6.63 14.89 11.21
N LYS A 64 7.54 14.41 12.08
CA LYS A 64 7.71 14.99 13.43
C LYS A 64 8.10 16.46 13.37
N LYS A 65 8.98 16.82 12.42
CA LYS A 65 9.45 18.20 12.22
C LYS A 65 8.34 19.19 11.79
N LEU A 66 7.21 18.65 11.33
CA LEU A 66 6.05 19.43 10.89
C LEU A 66 4.98 19.58 11.98
N LEU A 67 5.19 19.02 13.16
CA LEU A 67 4.27 19.16 14.28
C LEU A 67 4.44 20.56 14.90
N GLU A 68 3.33 21.27 15.04
CA GLU A 68 3.29 22.68 15.49
C GLU A 68 3.47 22.83 17.02
N SER A 69 3.39 21.73 17.80
CA SER A 69 3.48 21.78 19.26
C SER A 69 3.99 20.46 19.85
N GLU A 70 4.61 20.50 21.02
CA GLU A 70 5.17 19.34 21.72
C GLU A 70 4.11 18.37 22.27
N ASP A 71 2.87 18.81 22.38
CA ASP A 71 1.75 17.95 22.77
C ASP A 71 1.17 17.15 21.60
N LYS A 72 1.58 17.43 20.35
CA LYS A 72 1.23 16.62 19.19
C LYS A 72 2.22 15.46 19.00
N ILE A 73 1.70 14.28 18.74
CA ILE A 73 2.49 13.07 18.49
C ILE A 73 2.00 12.34 17.24
N LEU A 74 2.88 11.54 16.62
CA LEU A 74 2.50 10.57 15.60
C LEU A 74 2.24 9.22 16.28
N MET A 75 0.99 8.80 16.35
CA MET A 75 0.62 7.54 17.01
C MET A 75 1.38 6.32 16.46
N CYS A 76 1.78 6.34 15.19
CA CYS A 76 2.57 5.27 14.57
C CYS A 76 4.06 5.28 14.96
N GLN A 77 4.55 6.31 15.69
CA GLN A 77 5.95 6.45 16.08
C GLN A 77 6.15 6.58 17.59
N CYS A 78 5.07 6.51 18.36
CA CYS A 78 5.14 6.63 19.81
C CYS A 78 4.59 5.38 20.50
N VAL A 79 5.16 5.10 21.67
CA VAL A 79 4.65 4.13 22.66
C VAL A 79 4.18 4.86 23.91
N ALA A 80 3.17 4.34 24.58
CA ALA A 80 2.72 4.89 25.85
C ALA A 80 3.69 4.47 26.98
N ARG A 81 3.95 5.37 27.94
CA ARG A 81 4.78 5.10 29.13
C ARG A 81 3.98 5.23 30.45
N SER A 82 2.75 5.70 30.36
CA SER A 82 1.77 5.71 31.46
C SER A 82 0.37 5.57 30.85
N ASP A 83 -0.66 5.54 31.67
CA ASP A 83 -2.01 5.75 31.19
C ASP A 83 -2.06 7.04 30.38
N LEU A 84 -2.62 6.97 29.16
CA LEU A 84 -2.47 8.00 28.14
C LEU A 84 -3.83 8.37 27.54
N THR A 85 -4.13 9.66 27.50
CA THR A 85 -5.30 10.17 26.79
C THR A 85 -4.87 11.03 25.59
N LEU A 86 -5.38 10.70 24.42
CA LEU A 86 -5.11 11.39 23.15
C LEU A 86 -6.40 11.90 22.53
N LYS A 87 -6.33 13.09 21.92
CA LYS A 87 -7.39 13.64 21.10
C LYS A 87 -6.99 13.62 19.63
N ILE A 88 -7.88 13.07 18.79
CA ILE A 88 -7.70 13.03 17.33
C ILE A 88 -8.75 13.89 16.61
N ASN A 89 -8.41 14.33 15.41
CA ASN A 89 -9.33 15.10 14.56
C ASN A 89 -9.99 14.18 13.50
N GLN A 90 -10.73 13.19 13.97
CA GLN A 90 -11.49 12.25 13.14
C GLN A 90 -12.97 12.33 13.54
N LYS A 91 -13.88 12.37 12.57
CA LYS A 91 -15.31 12.56 12.83
C LYS A 91 -15.91 11.45 13.68
N THR A 92 -15.56 10.21 13.39
CA THR A 92 -16.05 9.02 14.11
C THR A 92 -14.90 8.08 14.40
N ILE A 93 -14.94 7.42 15.56
CA ILE A 93 -14.03 6.33 15.90
C ILE A 93 -14.89 5.07 15.96
N GLU A 94 -14.89 4.32 14.86
CA GLU A 94 -15.70 3.12 14.75
C GLU A 94 -14.89 1.89 15.18
N LYS A 95 -15.58 0.86 15.65
CA LYS A 95 -15.00 -0.47 15.79
C LYS A 95 -15.28 -1.24 14.51
N LYS A 96 -14.23 -1.73 13.87
CA LYS A 96 -14.35 -2.56 12.66
C LYS A 96 -15.16 -3.82 12.98
N SER A 97 -16.12 -4.13 12.12
CA SER A 97 -16.74 -5.45 12.13
C SER A 97 -15.74 -6.48 11.61
N THR A 98 -15.61 -7.59 12.32
CA THR A 98 -14.74 -8.71 11.91
C THR A 98 -15.20 -9.40 10.62
N ASP A 99 -16.44 -9.14 10.21
CA ASP A 99 -17.06 -9.84 9.07
C ASP A 99 -16.67 -9.24 7.71
N SER A 100 -16.22 -7.97 7.66
CA SER A 100 -15.96 -7.26 6.41
C SER A 100 -14.48 -6.98 6.14
N THR A 101 -13.67 -6.71 7.16
CA THR A 101 -12.26 -6.37 6.99
C THR A 101 -11.39 -7.08 8.02
N PRO A 102 -10.28 -7.73 7.60
CA PRO A 102 -9.36 -8.36 8.54
C PRO A 102 -8.80 -7.36 9.56
N ILE A 103 -8.80 -7.73 10.82
CA ILE A 103 -8.18 -6.94 11.90
C ILE A 103 -6.66 -7.16 11.84
N PRO A 104 -5.85 -6.09 11.83
CA PRO A 104 -4.40 -6.20 11.85
C PRO A 104 -3.87 -6.93 13.08
N ASN A 105 -2.80 -7.71 12.89
CA ASN A 105 -2.14 -8.41 13.98
C ASN A 105 -0.63 -8.51 13.74
N TRP A 106 0.10 -9.01 14.74
CA TRP A 106 1.52 -9.25 14.68
C TRP A 106 1.85 -10.64 14.14
N PHE A 107 2.86 -10.70 13.28
CA PHE A 107 3.44 -11.92 12.74
C PHE A 107 4.96 -11.83 12.78
N VAL A 108 5.61 -12.98 12.80
CA VAL A 108 7.06 -13.10 12.61
C VAL A 108 7.30 -13.99 11.40
N GLY A 109 7.87 -13.42 10.36
CA GLY A 109 8.17 -14.14 9.11
C GLY A 109 9.65 -14.37 8.89
N LYS A 110 9.97 -15.16 7.85
CA LYS A 110 11.31 -15.41 7.34
C LYS A 110 11.37 -15.21 5.84
N VAL A 111 12.42 -14.59 5.33
CA VAL A 111 12.65 -14.52 3.88
C VAL A 111 12.96 -15.91 3.35
N THR A 112 12.23 -16.31 2.32
CA THR A 112 12.43 -17.60 1.62
C THR A 112 12.92 -17.42 0.18
N ARG A 113 12.69 -16.24 -0.41
CA ARG A 113 13.13 -15.91 -1.76
C ARG A 113 13.49 -14.43 -1.83
N SER A 114 14.58 -14.11 -2.52
CA SER A 114 15.00 -12.75 -2.84
C SER A 114 15.69 -12.76 -4.19
N GLU A 115 15.09 -12.12 -5.20
CA GLU A 115 15.57 -12.15 -6.59
C GLU A 115 15.52 -10.76 -7.19
N GLU A 116 16.54 -10.38 -7.95
CA GLU A 116 16.51 -9.16 -8.77
C GLU A 116 15.69 -9.42 -10.03
N ILE A 117 14.68 -8.58 -10.26
CA ILE A 117 13.70 -8.72 -11.35
C ILE A 117 13.79 -7.58 -12.38
N ALA A 118 14.46 -6.50 -12.04
CA ALA A 118 14.86 -5.38 -12.91
C ALA A 118 15.99 -4.61 -12.23
N PRO A 119 16.68 -3.68 -12.91
CA PRO A 119 17.71 -2.85 -12.30
C PRO A 119 17.24 -2.16 -11.02
N ASP A 120 17.93 -2.40 -9.92
CA ASP A 120 17.55 -1.87 -8.59
C ASP A 120 16.14 -2.28 -8.09
N VAL A 121 15.58 -3.38 -8.59
CA VAL A 121 14.29 -3.89 -8.17
C VAL A 121 14.39 -5.36 -7.81
N LYS A 122 14.02 -5.71 -6.57
CA LYS A 122 13.96 -7.09 -6.10
C LYS A 122 12.52 -7.53 -5.81
N SER A 123 12.24 -8.78 -6.12
CA SER A 123 11.11 -9.54 -5.58
C SER A 123 11.55 -10.20 -4.28
N LEU A 124 10.70 -10.16 -3.27
CA LEU A 124 10.96 -10.77 -1.95
C LEU A 124 9.75 -11.59 -1.53
N THR A 125 9.98 -12.82 -1.10
CA THR A 125 8.93 -13.68 -0.50
C THR A 125 9.24 -13.89 0.97
N ILE A 126 8.23 -13.67 1.82
CA ILE A 126 8.30 -13.90 3.26
C ILE A 126 7.30 -14.99 3.65
N GLN A 127 7.79 -16.06 4.26
CA GLN A 127 6.99 -17.13 4.79
C GLN A 127 6.57 -16.84 6.23
N LEU A 128 5.27 -16.98 6.51
CA LEU A 128 4.67 -16.86 7.84
C LEU A 128 4.47 -18.24 8.47
N PRO A 129 4.48 -18.35 9.81
CA PRO A 129 4.21 -19.60 10.51
C PRO A 129 2.72 -19.98 10.52
N SER A 130 1.83 -19.04 10.25
CA SER A 130 0.39 -19.23 10.23
C SER A 130 -0.25 -18.38 9.12
N PRO A 131 -1.43 -18.79 8.64
CA PRO A 131 -2.13 -18.05 7.58
C PRO A 131 -2.50 -16.62 8.01
N ILE A 132 -2.37 -15.70 7.06
CA ILE A 132 -2.86 -14.32 7.16
C ILE A 132 -4.05 -14.14 6.22
N LYS A 133 -5.09 -13.46 6.71
CA LYS A 133 -6.19 -12.98 5.87
C LYS A 133 -5.96 -11.52 5.55
N PHE A 134 -6.02 -11.16 4.27
CA PHE A 134 -5.97 -9.77 3.82
C PHE A 134 -6.81 -9.58 2.56
N LEU A 135 -7.14 -8.34 2.24
CA LEU A 135 -7.83 -7.96 1.01
C LEU A 135 -6.81 -7.51 -0.03
N ALA A 136 -7.08 -7.82 -1.28
CA ALA A 136 -6.21 -7.45 -2.41
C ALA A 136 -6.00 -5.94 -2.48
N GLY A 137 -4.76 -5.50 -2.55
CA GLY A 137 -4.36 -4.09 -2.48
C GLY A 137 -3.85 -3.63 -1.12
N GLN A 138 -4.10 -4.38 -0.05
CA GLN A 138 -3.58 -4.04 1.27
C GLN A 138 -2.05 -4.18 1.35
N PHE A 139 -1.46 -3.55 2.37
CA PHE A 139 -0.06 -3.60 2.68
C PHE A 139 0.19 -4.09 4.12
N VAL A 140 1.42 -4.39 4.43
CA VAL A 140 1.90 -4.63 5.81
C VAL A 140 3.06 -3.69 6.11
N VAL A 141 3.34 -3.48 7.39
CA VAL A 141 4.59 -2.84 7.81
C VAL A 141 5.55 -3.89 8.31
N LEU A 142 6.79 -3.80 7.86
CA LEU A 142 7.87 -4.75 8.10
C LEU A 142 9.02 -4.06 8.85
N GLU A 143 9.56 -4.74 9.86
CA GLU A 143 10.77 -4.32 10.56
C GLU A 143 11.81 -5.43 10.52
N PHE A 144 12.98 -5.09 10.03
CA PHE A 144 14.16 -5.97 9.99
C PHE A 144 15.03 -5.68 11.21
N SER A 145 15.53 -6.72 11.86
CA SER A 145 16.33 -6.58 13.09
C SER A 145 17.56 -5.69 12.94
N GLN A 146 18.11 -5.59 11.73
CA GLN A 146 19.30 -4.80 11.43
C GLN A 146 19.03 -3.30 11.22
N THR A 147 17.77 -2.93 10.93
CA THR A 147 17.39 -1.54 10.67
C THR A 147 16.14 -1.18 11.44
N PRO A 148 16.28 -0.45 12.55
CA PRO A 148 15.13 -0.03 13.33
C PRO A 148 14.10 0.74 12.51
N GLY A 149 12.84 0.53 12.84
CA GLY A 149 11.70 1.20 12.23
C GLY A 149 11.06 0.37 11.11
N PHE A 150 9.77 0.62 10.95
CA PHE A 150 8.93 -0.09 10.01
C PHE A 150 8.96 0.52 8.60
N ARG A 151 8.76 -0.32 7.60
CA ARG A 151 8.57 0.04 6.18
C ARG A 151 7.25 -0.55 5.71
N ALA A 152 6.46 0.25 5.01
CA ALA A 152 5.18 -0.18 4.44
C ALA A 152 5.41 -0.77 3.05
N TRP A 153 4.98 -2.03 2.83
CA TRP A 153 5.06 -2.71 1.54
C TRP A 153 3.73 -3.39 1.21
N SER A 154 3.20 -3.09 0.02
CA SER A 154 2.01 -3.74 -0.52
C SER A 154 2.33 -5.15 -0.98
N MET A 155 1.44 -6.11 -0.68
CA MET A 155 1.56 -7.46 -1.18
C MET A 155 1.29 -7.50 -2.69
N THR A 156 2.07 -8.30 -3.43
CA THR A 156 1.88 -8.54 -4.87
C THR A 156 1.05 -9.78 -5.16
N ASN A 157 1.01 -10.71 -4.22
CA ASN A 157 0.15 -11.89 -4.29
C ASN A 157 -1.23 -11.64 -3.70
N TYR A 158 -2.18 -12.50 -4.03
CA TYR A 158 -3.47 -12.58 -3.37
C TYR A 158 -3.93 -14.02 -3.38
N GLU A 159 -4.00 -14.60 -2.19
CA GLU A 159 -4.54 -15.93 -1.92
C GLU A 159 -5.23 -15.90 -0.55
N PRO A 160 -6.53 -16.21 -0.45
CA PRO A 160 -7.21 -16.23 0.84
C PRO A 160 -6.53 -17.20 1.82
N GLY A 161 -6.12 -16.70 2.97
CA GLY A 161 -5.50 -17.53 4.01
C GLY A 161 -4.08 -18.03 3.67
N THR A 162 -3.33 -17.27 2.88
CA THR A 162 -1.94 -17.61 2.54
C THR A 162 -1.01 -17.54 3.75
N THR A 163 0.04 -18.36 3.71
CA THR A 163 1.20 -18.26 4.62
C THR A 163 2.40 -17.58 3.96
N SER A 164 2.26 -17.14 2.71
CA SER A 164 3.32 -16.50 1.94
C SER A 164 2.93 -15.08 1.55
N LEU A 165 3.83 -14.13 1.77
CA LEU A 165 3.67 -12.75 1.36
C LEU A 165 4.75 -12.39 0.36
N ASP A 166 4.35 -11.92 -0.83
CA ASP A 166 5.25 -11.51 -1.90
C ASP A 166 5.27 -9.97 -2.01
N PHE A 167 6.46 -9.43 -2.22
CA PHE A 167 6.70 -8.00 -2.31
C PHE A 167 7.60 -7.66 -3.50
N VAL A 168 7.52 -6.42 -3.95
CA VAL A 168 8.49 -5.81 -4.86
C VAL A 168 9.10 -4.58 -4.20
N ILE A 169 10.42 -4.48 -4.26
CA ILE A 169 11.18 -3.46 -3.55
C ILE A 169 12.14 -2.81 -4.52
N LYS A 170 12.15 -1.47 -4.53
CA LYS A 170 13.15 -0.70 -5.26
C LYS A 170 14.25 -0.22 -4.32
N ARG A 171 15.51 -0.33 -4.77
CA ARG A 171 16.67 0.22 -4.05
C ARG A 171 16.47 1.73 -3.85
N LYS A 172 16.62 2.17 -2.61
CA LYS A 172 16.68 3.60 -2.27
C LYS A 172 18.15 3.97 -2.09
N PRO A 173 18.70 4.91 -2.86
CA PRO A 173 20.08 5.36 -2.68
C PRO A 173 20.34 5.81 -1.25
N SER A 174 21.47 5.36 -0.67
CA SER A 174 21.86 5.61 0.74
C SER A 174 20.84 5.13 1.78
N GLY A 175 19.96 4.23 1.41
CA GLY A 175 18.97 3.65 2.32
C GLY A 175 19.53 2.42 3.04
N LYS A 176 19.71 2.47 4.36
CA LYS A 176 20.27 1.36 5.17
C LYS A 176 19.62 0.00 4.89
N LEU A 177 18.28 -0.04 4.79
CA LEU A 177 17.59 -1.29 4.45
C LEU A 177 17.85 -1.72 3.00
N SER A 178 17.95 -0.77 2.06
CA SER A 178 18.29 -1.09 0.67
C SER A 178 19.68 -1.69 0.56
N GLU A 179 20.66 -1.18 1.30
CA GLU A 179 22.02 -1.76 1.36
C GLU A 179 21.97 -3.22 1.81
N ILE A 180 21.27 -3.51 2.93
CA ILE A 180 21.11 -4.88 3.42
C ILE A 180 20.43 -5.79 2.39
N LEU A 181 19.34 -5.33 1.78
CA LEU A 181 18.56 -6.15 0.86
C LEU A 181 19.26 -6.39 -0.48
N PHE A 182 20.10 -5.46 -0.95
CA PHE A 182 20.71 -5.52 -2.28
C PHE A 182 22.19 -5.90 -2.28
N ASP A 183 22.91 -5.66 -1.19
CA ASP A 183 24.37 -5.83 -1.13
C ASP A 183 24.82 -7.21 -0.61
N GLY A 184 23.91 -8.19 -0.64
CA GLY A 184 24.30 -9.60 -0.56
C GLY A 184 24.24 -10.24 0.82
N GLU A 185 23.60 -9.62 1.83
CA GLU A 185 23.34 -10.33 3.09
C GLU A 185 22.37 -11.51 2.87
N ASP A 186 22.71 -12.67 3.43
CA ASP A 186 21.75 -13.78 3.54
C ASP A 186 20.64 -13.43 4.52
N LEU A 187 19.44 -13.24 3.97
CA LEU A 187 18.25 -12.89 4.73
C LEU A 187 17.47 -14.11 5.23
N SER A 188 17.81 -15.32 4.79
CA SER A 188 17.05 -16.54 5.06
C SER A 188 16.98 -16.89 6.56
N SER A 189 17.99 -16.48 7.33
CA SER A 189 18.07 -16.68 8.79
C SER A 189 17.42 -15.55 9.60
N LYS A 190 17.07 -14.44 8.96
CA LYS A 190 16.61 -13.23 9.65
C LYS A 190 15.12 -13.29 9.97
N LYS A 191 14.78 -12.97 11.20
CA LYS A 191 13.39 -12.77 11.62
C LYS A 191 12.93 -11.36 11.23
N ILE A 192 11.71 -11.28 10.70
CA ILE A 192 11.09 -10.03 10.30
C ILE A 192 9.81 -9.87 11.10
N ASN A 193 9.70 -8.78 11.85
CA ASN A 193 8.47 -8.41 12.51
C ASN A 193 7.52 -7.79 11.49
N ILE A 194 6.28 -8.25 11.48
CA ILE A 194 5.26 -7.85 10.51
C ILE A 194 4.02 -7.44 11.28
N PHE A 195 3.46 -6.28 10.94
CA PHE A 195 2.16 -5.85 11.44
C PHE A 195 1.22 -5.54 10.27
N GLY A 196 0.04 -6.10 10.28
CA GLY A 196 -0.97 -5.92 9.25
C GLY A 196 -2.06 -7.00 9.27
N PRO A 197 -2.95 -6.99 8.25
CA PRO A 197 -2.93 -6.14 7.06
C PRO A 197 -3.39 -4.71 7.33
N LEU A 198 -2.87 -3.77 6.56
CA LEU A 198 -3.14 -2.35 6.62
C LEU A 198 -3.57 -1.82 5.23
N GLY A 199 -4.03 -0.57 5.19
CA GLY A 199 -4.43 0.11 3.97
C GLY A 199 -5.94 0.14 3.76
N LYS A 200 -6.39 1.21 3.08
CA LYS A 200 -7.79 1.44 2.73
C LYS A 200 -8.03 1.34 1.22
N ALA A 201 -6.97 1.22 0.42
CA ALA A 201 -7.02 1.02 -1.02
C ALA A 201 -7.03 -0.47 -1.36
N TYR A 202 -8.11 -1.17 -1.02
CA TYR A 202 -8.29 -2.60 -1.28
C TYR A 202 -9.52 -2.87 -2.14
N TYR A 203 -9.48 -3.97 -2.87
CA TYR A 203 -10.56 -4.42 -3.73
C TYR A 203 -11.56 -5.29 -2.95
N GLU A 204 -12.82 -4.89 -3.02
CA GLU A 204 -13.95 -5.68 -2.54
C GLU A 204 -14.55 -6.48 -3.70
N THR A 205 -14.55 -7.80 -3.60
CA THR A 205 -15.01 -8.71 -4.67
C THR A 205 -16.47 -8.49 -5.06
N HIS A 206 -17.29 -8.01 -4.12
CA HIS A 206 -18.70 -7.67 -4.36
C HIS A 206 -18.93 -6.26 -4.93
N ASN A 207 -17.86 -5.47 -5.11
CA ASN A 207 -17.99 -4.13 -5.70
C ASN A 207 -18.47 -4.27 -7.15
N PRO A 208 -19.61 -3.65 -7.54
CA PRO A 208 -20.18 -3.79 -8.87
C PRO A 208 -19.46 -2.95 -9.94
N ASN A 209 -18.47 -2.16 -9.56
CA ASN A 209 -17.84 -1.17 -10.43
C ASN A 209 -16.69 -1.75 -11.26
N ASP A 210 -16.43 -1.15 -12.42
CA ASP A 210 -15.21 -1.33 -13.19
C ASP A 210 -14.00 -0.76 -12.43
N LEU A 211 -12.82 -1.32 -12.69
CA LEU A 211 -11.60 -0.93 -12.01
C LEU A 211 -10.70 -0.09 -12.91
N ILE A 212 -10.21 1.03 -12.39
CA ILE A 212 -9.15 1.81 -13.01
C ILE A 212 -7.98 1.85 -12.02
N CYS A 213 -6.91 1.15 -12.36
CA CYS A 213 -5.69 1.07 -11.56
C CYS A 213 -4.61 1.95 -12.21
N ILE A 214 -3.99 2.87 -11.47
CA ILE A 214 -2.86 3.66 -11.95
C ILE A 214 -1.70 3.51 -10.98
N ALA A 215 -0.56 3.04 -11.48
CA ALA A 215 0.61 2.77 -10.67
C ALA A 215 1.89 3.34 -11.26
N GLY A 216 2.81 3.80 -10.39
CA GLY A 216 4.16 4.19 -10.76
C GLY A 216 5.21 3.36 -10.03
N GLY A 217 6.14 2.76 -10.78
CA GLY A 217 7.21 1.93 -10.22
C GLY A 217 6.66 0.81 -9.33
N THR A 218 7.22 0.64 -8.12
CA THR A 218 6.79 -0.42 -7.17
C THR A 218 5.37 -0.24 -6.63
N GLY A 219 4.71 0.90 -6.90
CA GLY A 219 3.28 1.07 -6.62
C GLY A 219 2.38 0.05 -7.33
N VAL A 220 2.88 -0.59 -8.39
CA VAL A 220 2.16 -1.67 -9.09
C VAL A 220 1.89 -2.90 -8.19
N ALA A 221 2.60 -3.06 -7.08
CA ALA A 221 2.45 -4.19 -6.17
C ALA A 221 0.99 -4.41 -5.73
N GLY A 222 0.37 -3.39 -5.14
CA GLY A 222 -1.03 -3.46 -4.72
C GLY A 222 -2.00 -3.65 -5.89
N MET A 223 -1.70 -3.03 -7.04
CA MET A 223 -2.52 -3.17 -8.26
C MET A 223 -2.46 -4.60 -8.81
N LEU A 224 -1.28 -5.24 -8.75
CA LEU A 224 -1.12 -6.62 -9.17
C LEU A 224 -1.96 -7.58 -8.31
N SER A 225 -1.94 -7.39 -6.99
CA SER A 225 -2.79 -8.11 -6.05
C SER A 225 -4.28 -7.92 -6.37
N ILE A 226 -4.71 -6.67 -6.63
CA ILE A 226 -6.10 -6.36 -7.04
C ILE A 226 -6.49 -7.09 -8.31
N LEU A 227 -5.65 -7.05 -9.36
CA LEU A 227 -5.94 -7.73 -10.63
C LEU A 227 -5.99 -9.25 -10.48
N LYS A 228 -5.12 -9.85 -9.66
CA LYS A 228 -5.19 -11.29 -9.34
C LYS A 228 -6.52 -11.66 -8.68
N SER A 229 -6.95 -10.87 -7.70
CA SER A 229 -8.25 -11.06 -7.07
C SER A 229 -9.41 -10.84 -8.05
N PHE A 230 -9.29 -9.83 -8.93
CA PHE A 230 -10.28 -9.56 -9.96
C PHE A 230 -10.45 -10.73 -10.92
N VAL A 231 -9.35 -11.30 -11.45
CA VAL A 231 -9.39 -12.49 -12.32
C VAL A 231 -10.04 -13.67 -11.61
N ALA A 232 -9.63 -13.95 -10.37
CA ALA A 232 -10.15 -15.08 -9.60
C ALA A 232 -11.66 -14.98 -9.31
N ASN A 233 -12.24 -13.77 -9.29
CA ASN A 233 -13.63 -13.55 -8.88
C ASN A 233 -14.52 -12.95 -9.98
N ASN A 234 -13.99 -12.74 -11.20
CA ASN A 234 -14.71 -12.04 -12.27
C ASN A 234 -15.46 -12.96 -13.24
N GLU A 235 -15.43 -14.26 -13.06
CA GLU A 235 -16.19 -15.16 -13.95
C GLU A 235 -17.67 -14.77 -13.96
N ASN A 236 -18.15 -14.33 -15.14
CA ASN A 236 -19.54 -13.89 -15.38
C ASN A 236 -19.98 -12.57 -14.71
N SER A 237 -19.07 -11.73 -14.19
CA SER A 237 -19.45 -10.47 -13.55
C SER A 237 -19.75 -9.33 -14.53
N GLY A 238 -19.26 -9.40 -15.77
CA GLY A 238 -19.39 -8.35 -16.78
C GLY A 238 -18.56 -7.09 -16.50
N LYS A 239 -17.68 -7.10 -15.48
CA LYS A 239 -16.82 -5.98 -15.09
C LYS A 239 -15.53 -5.95 -15.90
N ASN A 240 -14.96 -4.76 -16.01
CA ASN A 240 -13.68 -4.54 -16.68
C ASN A 240 -12.65 -3.94 -15.72
N ALA A 241 -11.38 -4.21 -15.98
CA ALA A 241 -10.26 -3.62 -15.27
C ALA A 241 -9.25 -3.01 -16.26
N GLN A 242 -8.80 -1.81 -15.97
CA GLN A 242 -7.74 -1.15 -16.72
C GLN A 242 -6.58 -0.85 -15.79
N LEU A 243 -5.38 -1.30 -16.13
CA LEU A 243 -4.16 -0.94 -15.42
C LEU A 243 -3.31 -0.01 -16.30
N PHE A 244 -2.94 1.13 -15.74
CA PHE A 244 -1.93 2.03 -16.27
C PHE A 244 -0.68 1.92 -15.40
N PHE A 245 0.39 1.36 -15.96
CA PHE A 245 1.64 1.12 -15.23
C PHE A 245 2.76 1.99 -15.78
N GLY A 246 3.27 2.93 -14.98
CA GLY A 246 4.34 3.84 -15.35
C GLY A 246 5.70 3.34 -14.91
N VAL A 247 6.63 3.28 -15.86
CA VAL A 247 8.07 3.08 -15.64
C VAL A 247 8.86 4.18 -16.33
N ARG A 248 10.11 4.41 -15.93
CA ARG A 248 10.94 5.46 -16.54
C ARG A 248 11.54 5.01 -17.85
N LYS A 249 12.16 3.85 -17.87
CA LYS A 249 12.89 3.29 -19.03
C LYS A 249 12.35 1.91 -19.39
N ASN A 250 12.63 1.47 -20.61
CA ASN A 250 12.26 0.14 -21.07
C ASN A 250 12.80 -0.98 -20.15
N GLN A 251 14.03 -0.85 -19.70
CA GLN A 251 14.68 -1.81 -18.77
C GLN A 251 14.06 -1.83 -17.36
N ASP A 252 13.33 -0.80 -16.98
CA ASP A 252 12.67 -0.71 -15.66
C ASP A 252 11.35 -1.49 -15.61
N LEU A 253 10.92 -2.10 -16.73
CA LEU A 253 9.72 -2.92 -16.77
C LEU A 253 9.95 -4.25 -16.05
N PHE A 254 9.29 -4.44 -14.93
CA PHE A 254 9.19 -5.71 -14.22
C PHE A 254 7.73 -6.20 -14.24
N PHE A 255 7.51 -7.47 -13.92
CA PHE A 255 6.20 -8.14 -14.00
C PHE A 255 5.57 -8.19 -15.41
N GLY A 256 6.32 -7.95 -16.49
CA GLY A 256 5.78 -8.00 -17.86
C GLY A 256 5.12 -9.34 -18.19
N ASN A 257 5.77 -10.46 -17.86
CA ASN A 257 5.19 -11.81 -18.05
C ASN A 257 3.91 -12.01 -17.23
N GLU A 258 3.92 -11.55 -15.99
CA GLU A 258 2.79 -11.72 -15.07
C GLU A 258 1.58 -10.89 -15.50
N LEU A 259 1.81 -9.64 -15.91
CA LEU A 259 0.77 -8.76 -16.46
C LEU A 259 0.21 -9.32 -17.78
N HIS A 260 1.08 -9.82 -18.66
CA HIS A 260 0.66 -10.45 -19.91
C HIS A 260 -0.23 -11.67 -19.65
N ASN A 261 0.13 -12.52 -18.67
CA ASN A 261 -0.66 -13.68 -18.28
C ASN A 261 -2.01 -13.28 -17.66
N LEU A 262 -2.06 -12.22 -16.84
CA LEU A 262 -3.32 -11.71 -16.28
C LEU A 262 -4.27 -11.20 -17.34
N VAL A 263 -3.75 -10.50 -18.38
CA VAL A 263 -4.58 -10.08 -19.53
C VAL A 263 -5.15 -11.31 -20.24
N ALA A 264 -4.33 -12.33 -20.51
CA ALA A 264 -4.79 -13.54 -21.16
C ALA A 264 -5.88 -14.27 -20.33
N GLN A 265 -5.68 -14.39 -19.01
CA GLN A 265 -6.64 -14.98 -18.08
C GLN A 265 -7.94 -14.18 -17.96
N GLY A 266 -7.85 -12.86 -18.10
CA GLY A 266 -9.00 -11.96 -18.04
C GLY A 266 -9.96 -12.05 -19.23
N LYS A 267 -9.61 -12.80 -20.29
CA LYS A 267 -10.48 -13.08 -21.47
C LYS A 267 -11.15 -11.83 -22.04
N GLY A 268 -10.39 -10.72 -22.12
CA GLY A 268 -10.86 -9.43 -22.65
C GLY A 268 -11.38 -8.45 -21.59
N ALA A 269 -11.54 -8.87 -20.33
CA ALA A 269 -11.99 -7.99 -19.25
C ALA A 269 -10.84 -7.15 -18.66
N ILE A 270 -9.58 -7.41 -19.01
CA ILE A 270 -8.41 -6.68 -18.50
C ILE A 270 -7.65 -6.04 -19.63
N ASN A 271 -7.38 -4.74 -19.49
CA ASN A 271 -6.49 -3.99 -20.38
C ASN A 271 -5.32 -3.42 -19.56
N VAL A 272 -4.10 -3.59 -20.06
CA VAL A 272 -2.89 -3.07 -19.41
C VAL A 272 -2.16 -2.14 -20.39
N TYR A 273 -1.91 -0.92 -19.93
CA TYR A 273 -1.17 0.13 -20.61
C TYR A 273 0.13 0.40 -19.85
N VAL A 274 1.26 0.12 -20.48
CA VAL A 274 2.59 0.43 -19.92
C VAL A 274 3.06 1.78 -20.48
N ALA A 275 3.21 2.77 -19.61
CA ALA A 275 3.69 4.09 -19.96
C ALA A 275 5.20 4.20 -19.66
N ILE A 276 6.01 4.57 -20.66
CA ILE A 276 7.46 4.75 -20.55
C ILE A 276 7.77 6.23 -20.70
N SER A 277 8.32 6.87 -19.66
CA SER A 277 8.45 8.33 -19.62
C SER A 277 9.73 8.84 -20.28
N ASP A 278 10.86 8.17 -20.07
CA ASP A 278 12.20 8.70 -20.38
C ASP A 278 12.76 8.13 -21.69
N ASP A 279 12.30 6.95 -22.13
CA ASP A 279 12.74 6.29 -23.38
C ASP A 279 11.64 6.30 -24.44
N ASP A 280 12.03 6.10 -25.71
CA ASP A 280 11.10 5.64 -26.72
C ASP A 280 10.74 4.17 -26.49
N VAL A 281 9.54 3.79 -26.82
CA VAL A 281 9.05 2.42 -26.62
C VAL A 281 9.85 1.45 -27.49
N ASP A 282 10.51 0.47 -26.86
CA ASP A 282 11.25 -0.58 -27.56
C ASP A 282 10.28 -1.53 -28.30
N LYS A 283 10.55 -1.78 -29.57
CA LYS A 283 9.77 -2.71 -30.40
C LYS A 283 9.79 -4.13 -29.83
N ASN A 284 10.94 -4.55 -29.29
CA ASN A 284 11.10 -5.88 -28.67
C ASN A 284 10.12 -6.10 -27.51
N LEU A 285 9.79 -5.07 -26.74
CA LEU A 285 8.78 -5.19 -25.67
C LEU A 285 7.38 -5.49 -26.22
N LYS A 286 7.01 -4.85 -27.35
CA LYS A 286 5.71 -5.10 -28.02
C LYS A 286 5.62 -6.52 -28.57
N GLU A 287 6.72 -7.01 -29.13
CA GLU A 287 6.80 -8.39 -29.65
C GLU A 287 6.78 -9.41 -28.50
N LYS A 288 7.50 -9.14 -27.41
CA LYS A 288 7.57 -10.01 -26.25
C LYS A 288 6.24 -10.08 -25.48
N PHE A 289 5.49 -8.98 -25.41
CA PHE A 289 4.25 -8.88 -24.65
C PHE A 289 3.08 -8.35 -25.50
N PRO A 290 2.62 -9.12 -26.51
CA PRO A 290 1.64 -8.65 -27.50
C PRO A 290 0.26 -8.31 -26.92
N LEU A 291 -0.07 -8.76 -25.71
CA LEU A 291 -1.33 -8.42 -25.05
C LEU A 291 -1.24 -7.11 -24.21
N LEU A 292 -0.04 -6.55 -24.06
CA LEU A 292 0.16 -5.27 -23.37
C LEU A 292 0.23 -4.11 -24.36
N SER A 293 -0.37 -2.98 -24.04
CA SER A 293 -0.25 -1.75 -24.79
C SER A 293 0.89 -0.90 -24.26
N PHE A 294 1.80 -0.43 -25.12
CA PHE A 294 2.94 0.39 -24.73
C PHE A 294 2.80 1.79 -25.28
N GLU A 295 2.92 2.80 -24.41
CA GLU A 295 2.76 4.22 -24.74
C GLU A 295 3.95 5.01 -24.21
N LYS A 296 4.37 6.05 -24.96
CA LYS A 296 5.36 7.02 -24.47
C LYS A 296 4.66 8.11 -23.65
N GLY A 297 5.23 8.47 -22.50
CA GLY A 297 4.79 9.59 -21.70
C GLY A 297 4.58 9.27 -20.23
N LEU A 298 4.13 10.26 -19.47
CA LEU A 298 3.81 10.08 -18.05
C LEU A 298 2.51 9.30 -17.91
N VAL A 299 2.49 8.34 -16.99
CA VAL A 299 1.38 7.39 -16.86
C VAL A 299 0.02 8.05 -16.62
N HIS A 300 -0.04 9.16 -15.88
CA HIS A 300 -1.30 9.89 -15.66
C HIS A 300 -1.80 10.61 -16.92
N GLU A 301 -0.90 11.04 -17.80
CA GLU A 301 -1.26 11.65 -19.10
C GLU A 301 -1.77 10.58 -20.07
N VAL A 302 -1.09 9.42 -20.12
CA VAL A 302 -1.56 8.26 -20.89
C VAL A 302 -2.94 7.82 -20.39
N ALA A 303 -3.14 7.73 -19.07
CA ALA A 303 -4.44 7.40 -18.50
C ALA A 303 -5.51 8.43 -18.89
N LEU A 304 -5.22 9.73 -18.79
CA LEU A 304 -6.14 10.79 -19.21
C LEU A 304 -6.58 10.63 -20.66
N GLN A 305 -5.63 10.40 -21.56
CA GLN A 305 -5.93 10.24 -23.00
C GLN A 305 -6.80 9.01 -23.28
N LYS A 306 -6.48 7.86 -22.67
CA LYS A 306 -7.22 6.60 -22.89
C LYS A 306 -8.62 6.63 -22.27
N LEU A 307 -8.77 7.29 -21.13
CA LEU A 307 -10.04 7.35 -20.40
C LEU A 307 -10.98 8.47 -20.87
N LYS A 308 -10.49 9.46 -21.63
CA LYS A 308 -11.25 10.66 -22.01
C LYS A 308 -12.59 10.37 -22.71
N ASN A 309 -12.67 9.28 -23.45
CA ASN A 309 -13.87 8.90 -24.21
C ASN A 309 -14.59 7.69 -23.59
N SER A 310 -14.25 7.30 -22.36
CA SER A 310 -14.83 6.15 -21.68
C SER A 310 -15.98 6.59 -20.78
N GLU A 311 -17.01 5.76 -20.67
CA GLU A 311 -18.04 5.92 -19.66
C GLU A 311 -17.53 5.43 -18.31
N LEU A 312 -17.24 6.36 -17.38
CA LEU A 312 -16.63 6.05 -16.09
C LEU A 312 -17.61 6.14 -14.90
N LEU A 313 -18.93 6.23 -15.20
CA LEU A 313 -19.97 6.42 -14.19
C LEU A 313 -20.00 5.30 -13.14
N SER A 314 -19.68 4.08 -13.55
CA SER A 314 -19.64 2.88 -12.69
C SER A 314 -18.21 2.41 -12.40
N SER A 315 -17.20 3.29 -12.42
CA SER A 315 -15.81 2.89 -12.16
C SER A 315 -15.33 3.37 -10.80
N VAL A 316 -14.36 2.66 -10.22
CA VAL A 316 -13.56 3.08 -9.06
C VAL A 316 -12.09 3.16 -9.44
N ALA A 317 -11.39 4.11 -8.85
CA ALA A 317 -9.97 4.35 -9.13
C ALA A 317 -9.09 3.89 -7.95
N TYR A 318 -8.07 3.09 -8.24
CA TYR A 318 -7.01 2.67 -7.32
C TYR A 318 -5.68 3.26 -7.79
N LEU A 319 -5.02 4.03 -6.94
CA LEU A 319 -3.85 4.80 -7.28
C LEU A 319 -2.69 4.43 -6.35
N ALA A 320 -1.50 4.15 -6.88
CA ALA A 320 -0.34 3.88 -6.04
C ALA A 320 0.97 4.35 -6.66
N GLY A 321 1.84 4.89 -5.83
CA GLY A 321 3.16 5.34 -6.27
C GLY A 321 3.66 6.60 -5.56
N PRO A 322 4.63 7.28 -6.16
CA PRO A 322 5.17 8.52 -5.60
C PRO A 322 4.09 9.60 -5.42
N PRO A 323 4.17 10.43 -4.35
CA PRO A 323 3.18 11.47 -4.07
C PRO A 323 2.83 12.39 -5.26
N PRO A 324 3.79 12.85 -6.10
CA PRO A 324 3.46 13.67 -7.26
C PRO A 324 2.52 12.98 -8.25
N LEU A 325 2.76 11.70 -8.54
CA LEU A 325 1.89 10.91 -9.42
C LEU A 325 0.49 10.76 -8.83
N VAL A 326 0.40 10.30 -7.58
CA VAL A 326 -0.90 10.06 -6.94
C VAL A 326 -1.71 11.35 -6.85
N ASN A 327 -1.06 12.49 -6.50
CA ASN A 327 -1.72 13.79 -6.46
C ASN A 327 -2.22 14.24 -7.86
N ALA A 328 -1.43 14.02 -8.92
CA ALA A 328 -1.85 14.32 -10.30
C ALA A 328 -3.07 13.47 -10.69
N CYS A 329 -3.06 12.17 -10.38
CA CYS A 329 -4.19 11.28 -10.64
C CYS A 329 -5.46 11.67 -9.84
N ILE A 330 -5.34 11.98 -8.55
CA ILE A 330 -6.48 12.45 -7.73
C ILE A 330 -7.08 13.71 -8.36
N LYS A 331 -6.23 14.70 -8.72
CA LYS A 331 -6.68 15.92 -9.37
C LYS A 331 -7.39 15.62 -10.70
N MET A 332 -6.84 14.74 -11.52
CA MET A 332 -7.43 14.29 -12.78
C MET A 332 -8.82 13.69 -12.58
N PHE A 333 -8.97 12.73 -11.64
CA PHE A 333 -10.27 12.10 -11.39
C PHE A 333 -11.31 13.08 -10.83
N LEU A 334 -10.92 13.97 -9.94
CA LEU A 334 -11.84 14.96 -9.35
C LEU A 334 -12.26 16.05 -10.35
N LEU A 335 -11.32 16.58 -11.14
CA LEU A 335 -11.56 17.77 -11.97
C LEU A 335 -11.99 17.41 -13.39
N GLU A 336 -11.36 16.42 -14.03
CA GLU A 336 -11.68 16.06 -15.43
C GLU A 336 -12.84 15.06 -15.47
N PHE A 337 -12.77 13.98 -14.68
CA PHE A 337 -13.76 12.90 -14.71
C PHE A 337 -14.89 13.06 -13.69
N LYS A 338 -14.85 14.08 -12.82
CA LYS A 338 -15.88 14.41 -11.82
C LYS A 338 -16.21 13.24 -10.87
N PHE A 339 -15.21 12.42 -10.54
CA PHE A 339 -15.39 11.37 -9.55
C PHE A 339 -15.73 11.97 -8.17
N LYS A 340 -16.58 11.27 -7.42
CA LYS A 340 -16.73 11.53 -6.00
C LYS A 340 -15.50 10.98 -5.27
N SER A 341 -15.05 11.65 -4.21
CA SER A 341 -13.85 11.26 -3.45
C SER A 341 -13.90 9.84 -2.87
N ASN A 342 -15.08 9.35 -2.54
CA ASN A 342 -15.30 7.99 -2.04
C ASN A 342 -15.14 6.88 -3.10
N ARG A 343 -14.87 7.24 -4.35
CA ARG A 343 -14.55 6.32 -5.46
C ARG A 343 -13.08 6.35 -5.84
N ILE A 344 -12.25 7.06 -5.09
CA ILE A 344 -10.81 7.20 -5.33
C ILE A 344 -10.08 6.65 -4.11
N PHE A 345 -9.40 5.54 -4.30
CA PHE A 345 -8.58 4.87 -3.28
C PHE A 345 -7.11 5.01 -3.64
N PHE A 346 -6.25 5.28 -2.66
CA PHE A 346 -4.84 5.50 -2.97
C PHE A 346 -3.89 5.14 -1.84
N ASP A 347 -2.67 4.74 -2.24
CA ASP A 347 -1.52 4.59 -1.37
C ASP A 347 -0.35 5.44 -1.90
N LYS A 348 0.22 6.31 -1.06
CA LYS A 348 1.37 7.16 -1.37
C LYS A 348 2.61 6.59 -0.73
N PHE A 349 3.63 6.30 -1.54
CA PHE A 349 4.93 5.80 -1.10
C PHE A 349 6.01 6.87 -1.32
N SER A 350 6.76 7.21 -0.25
CA SER A 350 7.85 8.18 -0.27
C SER A 350 9.19 7.54 0.11
#